data_ecf2f2c2c547d404c629f79008109def
#
_entry.id   ecf2f2c2c547d404c629f79008109def
#
_cell.length_a   1.000
_cell.length_b   1.000
_cell.length_c   1.000
_cell.angle_alpha   90.00
_cell.angle_beta   90.00
_cell.angle_gamma   90.00
#
_symmetry.space_group_name_H-M   'P 1'
#
loop_
_entity.id
_entity.type
_entity.pdbx_description
1 polymer ?
#
loop_
_entity_poly.entity_id
_entity_poly.type
_entity_poly.pdbx_seq_one_letter_code
_entity_poly.pdbx_strand_id
1 'polypeptide(L)' 'MAVARVTKITAASAKSFQEAAEEGLKRATKTLRGVTGFEVLSMKGKVENGKISEYRVTLEVTFILE' A
#
# COMPACT_ATOMS: atom_id res chain seq x y z
N MET A 1 -16.15 1.92 22.16
CA MET A 1 -16.21 1.53 20.75
C MET A 1 -15.19 2.31 19.95
N ALA A 2 -14.60 1.68 18.98
CA ALA A 2 -13.63 2.33 18.10
C ALA A 2 -14.28 2.65 16.76
N VAL A 3 -13.90 3.79 16.20
CA VAL A 3 -14.29 4.17 14.84
C VAL A 3 -13.02 4.25 14.01
N ALA A 4 -13.05 3.60 12.87
CA ALA A 4 -11.90 3.56 11.97
C ALA A 4 -12.25 4.24 10.65
N ARG A 5 -11.21 4.69 9.99
CA ARG A 5 -11.31 5.27 8.67
C ARG A 5 -10.33 4.55 7.75
N VAL A 6 -10.68 4.45 6.48
CA VAL A 6 -9.78 3.85 5.49
C VAL A 6 -9.40 4.88 4.44
N THR A 7 -8.18 4.77 3.97
CA THR A 7 -7.69 5.57 2.86
C THR A 7 -7.03 4.66 1.84
N LYS A 8 -7.17 5.01 0.58
CA LYS A 8 -6.62 4.20 -0.50
C LYS A 8 -5.32 4.81 -0.99
N ILE A 9 -4.29 3.98 -1.12
CA ILE A 9 -3.01 4.42 -1.66
C ILE A 9 -2.52 3.41 -2.70
N THR A 10 -1.68 3.88 -3.60
CA THR A 10 -1.00 3.02 -4.56
C THR A 10 0.50 3.22 -4.41
N ALA A 11 1.22 2.12 -4.32
CA ALA A 11 2.68 2.15 -4.19
C ALA A 11 3.31 1.26 -5.25
N ALA A 12 4.55 1.56 -5.59
CA ALA A 12 5.27 0.83 -6.62
C ALA A 12 6.68 0.52 -6.15
N SER A 13 7.22 -0.59 -6.64
CA SER A 13 8.59 -1.00 -6.37
C SER A 13 9.15 -1.68 -7.61
N ALA A 14 10.43 -1.53 -7.84
CA ALA A 14 11.12 -2.25 -8.90
C ALA A 14 11.49 -3.68 -8.47
N LYS A 15 11.28 -4.05 -7.20
CA LYS A 15 11.79 -5.29 -6.64
C LYS A 15 10.71 -6.34 -6.38
N SER A 16 9.60 -5.99 -5.75
CA SER A 16 8.58 -6.97 -5.42
C SER A 16 7.27 -6.29 -5.02
N PHE A 17 6.18 -7.08 -5.02
CA PHE A 17 4.90 -6.60 -4.50
C PHE A 17 4.98 -6.35 -3.00
N GLN A 18 5.68 -7.21 -2.28
CA GLN A 18 5.83 -7.03 -0.84
C GLN A 18 6.53 -5.72 -0.52
N GLU A 19 7.60 -5.42 -1.24
CA GLU A 19 8.34 -4.18 -1.01
C GLU A 19 7.50 -2.96 -1.38
N ALA A 20 6.69 -3.06 -2.43
CA ALA A 20 5.76 -1.98 -2.78
C ALA A 20 4.79 -1.72 -1.64
N ALA A 21 4.21 -2.79 -1.06
CA ALA A 21 3.29 -2.64 0.05
C ALA A 21 3.97 -2.03 1.28
N GLU A 22 5.16 -2.51 1.60
CA GLU A 22 5.92 -2.00 2.75
C GLU A 22 6.27 -0.52 2.59
N GLU A 23 6.66 -0.13 1.39
CA GLU A 23 6.99 1.28 1.12
C GLU A 23 5.75 2.15 1.23
N GLY A 24 4.61 1.68 0.73
CA GLY A 24 3.35 2.40 0.85
C GLY A 24 2.94 2.59 2.30
N LEU A 25 3.03 1.53 3.11
CA LEU A 25 2.70 1.60 4.53
C LEU A 25 3.65 2.50 5.28
N LYS A 26 4.93 2.45 4.95
CA LYS A 26 5.93 3.32 5.57
C LYS A 26 5.59 4.79 5.36
N ARG A 27 5.19 5.16 4.15
CA ARG A 27 4.76 6.51 3.84
C ARG A 27 3.48 6.88 4.56
N ALA A 28 2.50 5.98 4.54
CA ALA A 28 1.21 6.22 5.17
C ALA A 28 1.36 6.47 6.67
N THR A 29 2.20 5.69 7.35
CA THR A 29 2.38 5.81 8.78
C THR A 29 3.10 7.09 9.20
N LYS A 30 3.73 7.78 8.27
CA LYS A 30 4.35 9.08 8.57
C LYS A 30 3.31 10.19 8.71
N THR A 31 2.18 10.08 8.03
CA THR A 31 1.17 11.13 8.01
C THR A 31 -0.11 10.73 8.74
N LEU A 32 -0.38 9.43 8.87
CA LEU A 32 -1.58 8.93 9.53
C LEU A 32 -1.24 8.37 10.89
N ARG A 33 -2.08 8.66 11.87
CA ARG A 33 -1.93 8.11 13.23
C ARG A 33 -2.89 6.95 13.40
N GLY A 34 -2.47 5.98 14.22
CA GLY A 34 -3.34 4.87 14.58
C GLY A 34 -3.56 3.87 13.46
N VAL A 35 -2.59 3.72 12.57
CA VAL A 35 -2.69 2.71 11.52
C VAL A 35 -2.64 1.33 12.15
N THR A 36 -3.69 0.53 11.90
CA THR A 36 -3.82 -0.80 12.52
C THR A 36 -3.85 -1.93 11.51
N GLY A 37 -4.08 -1.65 10.25
CA GLY A 37 -4.13 -2.71 9.26
C GLY A 37 -4.25 -2.17 7.85
N PHE A 38 -4.23 -3.11 6.93
CA PHE A 38 -4.40 -2.78 5.51
C PHE A 38 -4.98 -3.97 4.77
N GLU A 39 -5.53 -3.68 3.61
CA GLU A 39 -6.04 -4.69 2.71
C GLU A 39 -5.48 -4.41 1.32
N VAL A 40 -5.01 -5.45 0.63
CA VAL A 40 -4.55 -5.32 -0.74
C VAL A 40 -5.74 -5.43 -1.66
N LEU A 41 -5.99 -4.37 -2.44
CA LEU A 41 -7.11 -4.34 -3.38
C LEU A 41 -6.70 -4.88 -4.75
N SER A 42 -5.50 -4.58 -5.19
CA SER A 42 -5.02 -5.06 -6.48
C SER A 42 -3.51 -5.08 -6.52
N MET A 43 -2.98 -5.97 -7.35
CA MET A 43 -1.57 -6.10 -7.63
C MET A 43 -1.41 -6.07 -9.13
N LYS A 44 -0.57 -5.16 -9.63
CA LYS A 44 -0.35 -5.00 -11.07
C LYS A 44 1.14 -4.97 -11.35
N GLY A 45 1.50 -5.46 -12.52
CA GLY A 45 2.88 -5.41 -12.96
C GLY A 45 2.99 -4.67 -14.28
N LYS A 46 4.10 -4.00 -14.45
CA LYS A 46 4.45 -3.39 -15.73
C LYS A 46 5.50 -4.24 -16.40
N VAL A 47 5.31 -4.51 -17.69
CA VAL A 47 6.23 -5.35 -18.45
C VAL A 47 6.89 -4.51 -19.52
N GLU A 48 8.22 -4.59 -19.59
CA GLU A 48 9.01 -3.94 -20.61
C GLU A 48 10.04 -4.94 -21.13
N ASN A 49 10.09 -5.11 -22.44
CA ASN A 49 11.04 -6.03 -23.09
C ASN A 49 10.94 -7.44 -22.52
N GLY A 50 9.72 -7.91 -22.25
CA GLY A 50 9.47 -9.26 -21.75
C GLY A 50 9.81 -9.47 -20.28
N LYS A 51 10.13 -8.41 -19.56
CA LYS A 51 10.51 -8.51 -18.16
C LYS A 51 9.63 -7.59 -17.33
N ILE A 52 9.44 -7.97 -16.06
CA ILE A 52 8.70 -7.12 -15.13
C ILE A 52 9.60 -5.95 -14.74
N SER A 53 9.14 -4.74 -15.05
CA SER A 53 9.91 -3.53 -14.74
C SER A 53 9.40 -2.84 -13.48
N GLU A 54 8.14 -3.08 -13.09
CA GLU A 54 7.57 -2.42 -11.94
C GLU A 54 6.48 -3.29 -11.33
N TYR A 55 6.46 -3.33 -9.99
CA TYR A 55 5.40 -3.98 -9.21
C TYR A 55 4.58 -2.89 -8.56
N ARG A 56 3.27 -2.92 -8.76
CA ARG A 56 2.38 -1.87 -8.25
C ARG A 56 1.26 -2.49 -7.43
N VAL A 57 1.04 -1.95 -6.23
CA VAL A 57 0.05 -2.46 -5.29
C VAL A 57 -0.87 -1.31 -4.87
N THR A 58 -2.18 -1.57 -4.91
CA THR A 58 -3.17 -0.64 -4.37
C THR A 58 -3.66 -1.20 -3.05
N LEU A 59 -3.60 -0.40 -2.00
CA LEU A 59 -3.94 -0.79 -0.64
C LEU A 59 -5.04 0.11 -0.10
N GLU A 60 -5.88 -0.47 0.78
CA GLU A 60 -6.70 0.32 1.69
C GLU A 60 -6.07 0.23 3.07
N VAL A 61 -5.70 1.37 3.62
CA VAL A 61 -5.07 1.45 4.93
C VAL A 61 -6.13 1.87 5.95
N THR A 62 -6.24 1.10 7.02
CA THR A 62 -7.19 1.35 8.10
C THR A 62 -6.49 2.04 9.26
N PHE A 63 -7.08 3.10 9.76
CA PHE A 63 -6.55 3.79 10.93
C PHE A 63 -7.69 4.22 11.85
N ILE A 64 -7.37 4.24 13.15
CA ILE A 64 -8.37 4.51 14.19
C ILE A 64 -8.50 6.01 14.38
N LEU A 65 -9.74 6.47 14.43
CA LEU A 65 -10.05 7.86 14.77
C LEU A 65 -10.10 7.99 16.29
N GLU A 66 -9.47 9.03 16.79
CA GLU A 66 -9.46 9.32 18.23
C GLU A 66 -10.40 10.45 18.58
#